data_8cac13287aa2e100b1ff77fe9fbebcca
#
_entry.id   8cac13287aa2e100b1ff77fe9fbebcca
#
_cell.length_a   1.000
_cell.length_b   1.000
_cell.length_c   1.000
_cell.angle_alpha   90.00
_cell.angle_beta   90.00
_cell.angle_gamma   90.00
#
_symmetry.space_group_name_H-M   'P 1'
#
loop_
_entity.id
_entity.type
_entity.pdbx_description
1 polymer ?
#
loop_
_entity_poly.entity_id
_entity_poly.type
_entity_poly.pdbx_seq_one_letter_code
_entity_poly.pdbx_strand_id
1 'polypeptide(L)'
;MNLHILGICGTFMGGVAALARELGHRVQGSDANVYPPMSTQLEQLGISLYSGYQASDIAPDTDCVVVGNALSRGNQAVEYVLNKQLNYRSGAQWLAENVLPSRHTLAVAGTHGKTTTTSILAFLLEAAGRDPGFLVGGVPENFGVSARIGTGKEFVVEADEYDTAFFDKRSKFVHYGPRVAILNNLEFDHADIFPDLAAIQRQFHHLIRIVPSDGKLIVNAEEHALNEVLVMGCWTPIERFAIDVDAEWQARLI
;
A
#
# COMPACT_ATOMS: atom_id res chain seq x y z
N MET A 1 15.09 -11.46 10.13
CA MET A 1 14.18 -11.27 11.27
C MET A 1 13.10 -12.34 11.24
N ASN A 2 12.56 -12.68 12.41
CA ASN A 2 11.37 -13.51 12.57
C ASN A 2 10.16 -12.59 12.70
N LEU A 3 9.27 -12.62 11.72
CA LEU A 3 8.08 -11.78 11.66
C LEU A 3 6.82 -12.59 11.93
N HIS A 4 5.92 -12.04 12.72
CA HIS A 4 4.55 -12.53 12.85
C HIS A 4 3.58 -11.47 12.32
N ILE A 5 2.77 -11.82 11.31
CA ILE A 5 1.86 -10.90 10.65
C ILE A 5 0.43 -11.20 11.09
N LEU A 6 -0.22 -10.23 11.70
CA LEU A 6 -1.62 -10.29 12.10
C LEU A 6 -2.50 -9.73 10.98
N GLY A 7 -3.47 -10.50 10.51
CA GLY A 7 -4.29 -10.20 9.34
C GLY A 7 -3.59 -10.54 8.02
N ILE A 8 -2.78 -11.60 8.02
CA ILE A 8 -1.86 -11.95 6.92
C ILE A 8 -2.57 -12.31 5.61
N CYS A 9 -3.80 -12.79 5.66
CA CYS A 9 -4.57 -13.16 4.47
C CYS A 9 -5.25 -11.98 3.77
N GLY A 10 -5.17 -10.77 4.32
CA GLY A 10 -5.55 -9.55 3.61
C GLY A 10 -4.61 -9.29 2.42
N THR A 11 -5.13 -8.79 1.29
CA THR A 11 -4.35 -8.64 0.04
C THR A 11 -3.08 -7.83 0.23
N PHE A 12 -3.16 -6.68 0.89
CA PHE A 12 -2.01 -5.85 1.20
C PHE A 12 -1.02 -6.57 2.15
N MET A 13 -1.53 -7.18 3.21
CA MET A 13 -0.69 -7.85 4.21
C MET A 13 -0.04 -9.12 3.66
N GLY A 14 -0.73 -9.86 2.80
CA GLY A 14 -0.16 -10.99 2.06
C GLY A 14 0.98 -10.56 1.14
N GLY A 15 0.83 -9.42 0.46
CA GLY A 15 1.91 -8.83 -0.33
C GLY A 15 3.11 -8.42 0.54
N VAL A 16 2.88 -7.80 1.70
CA VAL A 16 3.95 -7.51 2.68
C VAL A 16 4.66 -8.79 3.14
N ALA A 17 3.90 -9.86 3.39
CA ALA A 17 4.47 -11.16 3.75
C ALA A 17 5.35 -11.74 2.64
N ALA A 18 4.92 -11.64 1.37
CA ALA A 18 5.70 -12.09 0.21
C ALA A 18 7.02 -11.30 0.10
N LEU A 19 6.96 -9.97 0.16
CA LEU A 19 8.14 -9.12 0.15
C LEU A 19 9.12 -9.45 1.29
N ALA A 20 8.60 -9.69 2.49
CA ALA A 20 9.42 -10.07 3.63
C ALA A 20 10.13 -11.42 3.41
N ARG A 21 9.45 -12.38 2.77
CA ARG A 21 10.06 -13.67 2.39
C ARG A 21 11.16 -13.50 1.35
N GLU A 22 10.93 -12.69 0.31
CA GLU A 22 11.96 -12.39 -0.70
C GLU A 22 13.19 -11.71 -0.10
N LEU A 23 13.02 -10.88 0.93
CA LEU A 23 14.12 -10.27 1.70
C LEU A 23 14.83 -11.27 2.65
N GLY A 24 14.43 -12.54 2.67
CA GLY A 24 15.05 -13.58 3.47
C GLY A 24 14.59 -13.62 4.93
N HIS A 25 13.46 -12.97 5.26
CA HIS A 25 12.91 -13.05 6.61
C HIS A 25 12.14 -14.36 6.82
N ARG A 26 12.14 -14.86 8.05
CA ARG A 26 11.23 -15.92 8.47
C ARG A 26 9.88 -15.29 8.80
N VAL A 27 8.84 -15.71 8.08
CA VAL A 27 7.50 -15.13 8.19
C VAL A 27 6.51 -16.22 8.60
N GLN A 28 5.66 -15.87 9.52
CA GLN A 28 4.44 -16.59 9.89
C GLN A 28 3.33 -15.58 10.15
N GLY A 29 2.09 -16.02 10.23
CA GLY A 29 1.02 -15.08 10.56
C GLY A 29 -0.30 -15.73 10.89
N SER A 30 -1.19 -14.91 11.44
CA SER A 30 -2.53 -15.29 11.88
C SER A 30 -3.59 -14.48 11.14
N ASP A 31 -4.71 -15.13 10.84
CA ASP A 31 -5.89 -14.46 10.26
C ASP A 31 -7.16 -15.20 10.69
N ALA A 32 -8.27 -14.47 10.82
CA ALA A 32 -9.58 -15.06 11.02
C ALA A 32 -10.04 -15.86 9.79
N ASN A 33 -9.58 -15.45 8.60
CA ASN A 33 -10.04 -15.92 7.30
C ASN A 33 -8.89 -16.59 6.51
N VAL A 34 -8.45 -17.75 6.97
CA VAL A 34 -7.39 -18.53 6.29
C VAL A 34 -8.02 -19.44 5.24
N TYR A 35 -8.23 -18.93 4.01
CA TYR A 35 -8.78 -19.68 2.89
C TYR A 35 -8.18 -19.23 1.53
N PRO A 36 -8.28 -20.09 0.49
CA PRO A 36 -7.82 -19.74 -0.86
C PRO A 36 -8.54 -18.50 -1.43
N PRO A 37 -7.87 -17.72 -2.35
CA PRO A 37 -6.56 -18.03 -2.95
C PRO A 37 -5.35 -17.58 -2.10
N MET A 38 -5.52 -16.66 -1.15
CA MET A 38 -4.39 -16.06 -0.41
C MET A 38 -3.65 -17.06 0.45
N SER A 39 -4.36 -17.93 1.19
CA SER A 39 -3.70 -18.96 2.02
C SER A 39 -2.81 -19.87 1.19
N THR A 40 -3.27 -20.31 0.02
CA THR A 40 -2.49 -21.17 -0.88
C THR A 40 -1.21 -20.45 -1.38
N GLN A 41 -1.31 -19.18 -1.73
CA GLN A 41 -0.15 -18.39 -2.18
C GLN A 41 0.89 -18.25 -1.06
N LEU A 42 0.45 -17.93 0.15
CA LEU A 42 1.34 -17.79 1.31
C LEU A 42 1.99 -19.12 1.71
N GLU A 43 1.26 -20.22 1.69
CA GLU A 43 1.78 -21.57 1.96
C GLU A 43 2.83 -22.00 0.92
N GLN A 44 2.64 -21.66 -0.36
CA GLN A 44 3.63 -21.90 -1.42
C GLN A 44 4.94 -21.15 -1.19
N LEU A 45 4.90 -20.00 -0.50
CA LEU A 45 6.08 -19.26 -0.06
C LEU A 45 6.72 -19.82 1.22
N GLY A 46 6.21 -20.93 1.76
CA GLY A 46 6.68 -21.54 2.99
C GLY A 46 6.33 -20.73 4.24
N ILE A 47 5.22 -19.99 4.21
CA ILE A 47 4.72 -19.20 5.35
C ILE A 47 3.75 -20.07 6.15
N SER A 48 3.97 -20.19 7.46
CA SER A 48 3.04 -20.88 8.36
C SER A 48 1.86 -19.97 8.70
N LEU A 49 0.65 -20.50 8.52
CA LEU A 49 -0.59 -19.77 8.77
C LEU A 49 -1.33 -20.36 9.96
N TYR A 50 -1.85 -19.49 10.82
CA TYR A 50 -2.67 -19.85 11.98
C TYR A 50 -4.07 -19.27 11.81
N SER A 51 -5.08 -20.09 12.07
CA SER A 51 -6.48 -19.68 12.03
C SER A 51 -6.89 -19.05 13.35
N GLY A 52 -7.44 -17.85 13.31
CA GLY A 52 -7.75 -17.02 14.47
C GLY A 52 -6.58 -16.13 14.89
N TYR A 53 -6.65 -15.61 16.12
CA TYR A 53 -5.68 -14.66 16.66
C TYR A 53 -5.28 -15.06 18.09
N GLN A 54 -4.73 -16.26 18.24
CA GLN A 54 -4.29 -16.73 19.53
C GLN A 54 -2.92 -16.12 19.90
N ALA A 55 -2.78 -15.72 21.16
CA ALA A 55 -1.50 -15.23 21.67
C ALA A 55 -0.36 -16.26 21.56
N SER A 56 -0.72 -17.56 21.66
CA SER A 56 0.20 -18.70 21.53
C SER A 56 0.82 -18.88 20.15
N ASP A 57 0.20 -18.28 19.11
CA ASP A 57 0.67 -18.39 17.74
C ASP A 57 1.87 -17.46 17.48
N ILE A 58 2.05 -16.44 18.33
CA ILE A 58 3.19 -15.54 18.27
C ILE A 58 4.39 -16.22 18.96
N ALA A 59 5.34 -16.69 18.15
CA ALA A 59 6.50 -17.41 18.68
C ALA A 59 7.34 -16.50 19.61
N PRO A 60 7.93 -17.08 20.67
CA PRO A 60 8.75 -16.31 21.64
C PRO A 60 9.97 -15.61 21.00
N ASP A 61 10.47 -16.12 19.89
CA ASP A 61 11.60 -15.58 19.11
C ASP A 61 11.17 -14.60 18.01
N THR A 62 9.94 -14.08 18.07
CA THR A 62 9.43 -13.07 17.13
C THR A 62 10.13 -11.73 17.35
N ASP A 63 10.84 -11.24 16.33
CA ASP A 63 11.55 -9.95 16.37
C ASP A 63 10.59 -8.76 16.20
N CYS A 64 9.54 -8.92 15.39
CA CYS A 64 8.54 -7.89 15.13
C CYS A 64 7.19 -8.48 14.76
N VAL A 65 6.13 -7.88 15.29
CA VAL A 65 4.74 -8.18 14.91
C VAL A 65 4.25 -7.11 13.94
N VAL A 66 3.81 -7.53 12.74
CA VAL A 66 3.25 -6.61 11.75
C VAL A 66 1.73 -6.70 11.81
N VAL A 67 1.08 -5.56 12.11
CA VAL A 67 -0.37 -5.51 12.39
C VAL A 67 -1.14 -4.95 11.21
N GLY A 68 -2.11 -5.69 10.71
CA GLY A 68 -3.03 -5.25 9.66
C GLY A 68 -4.06 -4.23 10.16
N ASN A 69 -4.59 -3.44 9.25
CA ASN A 69 -5.53 -2.35 9.58
C ASN A 69 -6.92 -2.81 10.05
N ALA A 70 -7.33 -4.03 9.70
CA ALA A 70 -8.62 -4.57 10.12
C ALA A 70 -8.67 -4.98 11.61
N LEU A 71 -7.52 -4.98 12.29
CA LEU A 71 -7.44 -5.37 13.70
C LEU A 71 -7.67 -4.18 14.63
N SER A 72 -8.29 -4.46 15.77
CA SER A 72 -8.63 -3.46 16.78
C SER A 72 -8.27 -3.92 18.20
N ARG A 73 -8.37 -2.99 19.16
CA ARG A 73 -8.30 -3.30 20.59
C ARG A 73 -9.37 -4.33 20.97
N GLY A 74 -9.05 -5.18 21.93
CA GLY A 74 -9.87 -6.34 22.34
C GLY A 74 -9.54 -7.63 21.58
N ASN A 75 -8.77 -7.60 20.49
CA ASN A 75 -8.25 -8.80 19.85
C ASN A 75 -7.15 -9.44 20.71
N GLN A 76 -7.22 -10.76 20.95
CA GLN A 76 -6.31 -11.45 21.88
C GLN A 76 -4.83 -11.28 21.53
N ALA A 77 -4.47 -11.39 20.24
CA ALA A 77 -3.10 -11.24 19.81
C ALA A 77 -2.63 -9.78 19.94
N VAL A 78 -3.50 -8.80 19.62
CA VAL A 78 -3.21 -7.38 19.80
C VAL A 78 -2.97 -7.06 21.27
N GLU A 79 -3.84 -7.51 22.17
CA GLU A 79 -3.67 -7.28 23.61
C GLU A 79 -2.41 -7.97 24.15
N TYR A 80 -2.07 -9.15 23.64
CA TYR A 80 -0.83 -9.83 24.01
C TYR A 80 0.41 -9.02 23.58
N VAL A 81 0.44 -8.52 22.34
CA VAL A 81 1.52 -7.68 21.82
C VAL A 81 1.73 -6.46 22.71
N LEU A 82 0.65 -5.77 23.07
CA LEU A 82 0.71 -4.56 23.91
C LEU A 82 1.13 -4.88 25.34
N ASN A 83 0.55 -5.91 25.96
CA ASN A 83 0.84 -6.31 27.35
C ASN A 83 2.28 -6.79 27.51
N LYS A 84 2.83 -7.45 26.50
CA LYS A 84 4.22 -7.93 26.51
C LYS A 84 5.21 -6.88 25.98
N GLN A 85 4.73 -5.71 25.55
CA GLN A 85 5.54 -4.66 24.95
C GLN A 85 6.43 -5.17 23.80
N LEU A 86 5.89 -6.07 22.98
CA LEU A 86 6.60 -6.58 21.82
C LEU A 86 6.82 -5.45 20.80
N ASN A 87 7.88 -5.55 20.02
CA ASN A 87 8.10 -4.62 18.91
C ASN A 87 7.03 -4.87 17.85
N TYR A 88 6.29 -3.84 17.45
CA TYR A 88 5.26 -3.95 16.44
C TYR A 88 5.28 -2.77 15.46
N ARG A 89 4.81 -3.02 14.25
CA ARG A 89 4.67 -2.07 13.14
C ARG A 89 3.33 -2.29 12.44
N SER A 90 2.86 -1.29 11.73
CA SER A 90 1.85 -1.50 10.70
C SER A 90 2.48 -2.07 9.43
N GLY A 91 1.68 -2.68 8.53
CA GLY A 91 2.17 -3.15 7.24
C GLY A 91 2.79 -2.02 6.40
N ALA A 92 2.15 -0.84 6.37
CA ALA A 92 2.65 0.31 5.64
C ALA A 92 3.97 0.85 6.21
N GLN A 93 4.09 0.89 7.54
CA GLN A 93 5.33 1.30 8.20
C GLN A 93 6.44 0.30 7.94
N TRP A 94 6.16 -1.01 8.04
CA TRP A 94 7.15 -2.05 7.77
C TRP A 94 7.66 -1.96 6.32
N LEU A 95 6.77 -1.76 5.35
CA LEU A 95 7.11 -1.55 3.94
C LEU A 95 8.04 -0.34 3.78
N ALA A 96 7.68 0.78 4.40
CA ALA A 96 8.45 2.02 4.36
C ALA A 96 9.85 1.88 4.97
N GLU A 97 10.00 1.11 6.05
CA GLU A 97 11.27 0.92 6.74
C GLU A 97 12.20 -0.10 6.06
N ASN A 98 11.65 -1.14 5.40
CA ASN A 98 12.42 -2.30 4.96
C ASN A 98 12.55 -2.43 3.44
N VAL A 99 11.65 -1.84 2.66
CA VAL A 99 11.61 -1.98 1.20
C VAL A 99 11.88 -0.68 0.47
N LEU A 100 11.23 0.42 0.89
CA LEU A 100 11.23 1.68 0.14
C LEU A 100 12.48 2.57 0.29
N PRO A 101 13.32 2.49 1.34
CA PRO A 101 14.36 3.50 1.58
C PRO A 101 15.38 3.68 0.44
N SER A 102 15.66 2.63 -0.33
CA SER A 102 16.58 2.65 -1.47
C SER A 102 15.89 2.70 -2.83
N ARG A 103 14.57 2.89 -2.85
CA ARG A 103 13.74 2.80 -4.06
C ARG A 103 13.28 4.18 -4.54
N HIS A 104 13.05 4.26 -5.82
CA HIS A 104 12.30 5.34 -6.44
C HIS A 104 10.81 4.95 -6.41
N THR A 105 10.14 5.34 -5.33
CA THR A 105 8.75 4.95 -5.10
C THR A 105 7.80 5.74 -6.00
N LEU A 106 6.95 5.00 -6.72
CA LEU A 106 5.89 5.49 -7.60
C LEU A 106 4.56 5.08 -6.98
N ALA A 107 3.77 6.04 -6.53
CA ALA A 107 2.48 5.78 -5.88
C ALA A 107 1.32 6.06 -6.83
N VAL A 108 0.30 5.21 -6.80
CA VAL A 108 -0.94 5.41 -7.55
C VAL A 108 -2.09 5.57 -6.58
N ALA A 109 -2.64 6.77 -6.49
CA ALA A 109 -3.77 7.12 -5.64
C ALA A 109 -5.02 7.46 -6.47
N GLY A 110 -6.18 7.26 -5.86
CA GLY A 110 -7.49 7.54 -6.47
C GLY A 110 -8.57 6.75 -5.77
N THR A 111 -9.81 7.18 -5.86
CA THR A 111 -10.93 6.41 -5.32
C THR A 111 -11.09 5.10 -6.09
N HIS A 112 -11.00 5.15 -7.41
CA HIS A 112 -11.17 3.99 -8.29
C HIS A 112 -9.96 3.78 -9.21
N GLY A 113 -9.81 2.52 -9.69
CA GLY A 113 -8.80 2.16 -10.68
C GLY A 113 -7.36 2.09 -10.17
N LYS A 114 -7.11 2.24 -8.86
CA LYS A 114 -5.77 2.13 -8.26
C LYS A 114 -5.04 0.85 -8.69
N THR A 115 -5.64 -0.29 -8.43
CA THR A 115 -5.09 -1.63 -8.73
C THR A 115 -4.75 -1.79 -10.22
N THR A 116 -5.66 -1.39 -11.10
CA THR A 116 -5.46 -1.46 -12.55
C THR A 116 -4.31 -0.57 -13.00
N THR A 117 -4.31 0.69 -12.57
CA THR A 117 -3.26 1.65 -12.96
C THR A 117 -1.90 1.26 -12.41
N THR A 118 -1.84 0.77 -11.16
CA THR A 118 -0.61 0.25 -10.54
C THR A 118 -0.06 -0.95 -11.31
N SER A 119 -0.95 -1.88 -11.72
CA SER A 119 -0.59 -3.06 -12.50
C SER A 119 -0.06 -2.69 -13.88
N ILE A 120 -0.72 -1.75 -14.58
CA ILE A 120 -0.28 -1.25 -15.89
C ILE A 120 1.08 -0.56 -15.76
N LEU A 121 1.28 0.29 -14.76
CA LEU A 121 2.55 0.97 -14.54
C LEU A 121 3.69 -0.01 -14.27
N ALA A 122 3.47 -1.01 -13.41
CA ALA A 122 4.45 -2.06 -13.16
C ALA A 122 4.77 -2.83 -14.45
N PHE A 123 3.75 -3.19 -15.25
CA PHE A 123 3.93 -3.87 -16.54
C PHE A 123 4.73 -3.02 -17.55
N LEU A 124 4.45 -1.74 -17.67
CA LEU A 124 5.18 -0.85 -18.57
C LEU A 124 6.65 -0.71 -18.19
N LEU A 125 6.94 -0.64 -16.90
CA LEU A 125 8.33 -0.62 -16.40
C LEU A 125 9.04 -1.95 -16.67
N GLU A 126 8.35 -3.08 -16.49
CA GLU A 126 8.87 -4.41 -16.84
C GLU A 126 9.19 -4.51 -18.35
N ALA A 127 8.22 -4.10 -19.19
CA ALA A 127 8.40 -4.09 -20.65
C ALA A 127 9.53 -3.17 -21.10
N ALA A 128 9.82 -2.11 -20.33
CA ALA A 128 10.96 -1.23 -20.55
C ALA A 128 12.29 -1.78 -19.98
N GLY A 129 12.33 -3.02 -19.48
CA GLY A 129 13.52 -3.65 -18.93
C GLY A 129 13.99 -3.08 -17.59
N ARG A 130 13.08 -2.46 -16.82
CA ARG A 130 13.41 -1.81 -15.53
C ARG A 130 13.34 -2.76 -14.33
N ASP A 131 12.76 -3.95 -14.48
CA ASP A 131 12.54 -4.94 -13.41
C ASP A 131 12.06 -4.31 -12.09
N PRO A 132 10.86 -3.66 -12.08
CA PRO A 132 10.37 -2.92 -10.93
C PRO A 132 10.00 -3.85 -9.77
N GLY A 133 10.16 -3.35 -8.53
CA GLY A 133 9.40 -3.87 -7.41
C GLY A 133 7.98 -3.35 -7.45
N PHE A 134 7.05 -4.07 -6.83
CA PHE A 134 5.67 -3.59 -6.70
C PHE A 134 4.93 -4.23 -5.52
N LEU A 135 3.87 -3.53 -5.09
CA LEU A 135 2.84 -4.05 -4.19
C LEU A 135 1.49 -3.55 -4.68
N VAL A 136 0.64 -4.48 -5.13
CA VAL A 136 -0.66 -4.22 -5.76
C VAL A 136 -1.77 -4.87 -4.93
N GLY A 137 -2.93 -4.25 -4.87
CA GLY A 137 -4.11 -4.74 -4.14
C GLY A 137 -4.83 -5.93 -4.81
N GLY A 138 -4.20 -6.58 -5.77
CA GLY A 138 -4.69 -7.76 -6.49
C GLY A 138 -3.53 -8.59 -7.01
N VAL A 139 -3.83 -9.60 -7.81
CA VAL A 139 -2.82 -10.42 -8.51
C VAL A 139 -2.90 -10.11 -10.00
N PRO A 140 -2.02 -9.25 -10.54
CA PRO A 140 -1.99 -8.99 -11.97
C PRO A 140 -1.62 -10.26 -12.74
N GLU A 141 -2.41 -10.61 -13.76
CA GLU A 141 -2.22 -11.86 -14.53
C GLU A 141 -0.82 -11.98 -15.13
N ASN A 142 -0.26 -10.85 -15.59
CA ASN A 142 1.06 -10.78 -16.20
C ASN A 142 2.21 -11.18 -15.26
N PHE A 143 2.01 -11.03 -13.95
CA PHE A 143 3.02 -11.32 -12.93
C PHE A 143 2.70 -12.57 -12.11
N GLY A 144 1.42 -12.93 -11.99
CA GLY A 144 0.96 -14.07 -11.18
C GLY A 144 1.15 -13.91 -9.67
N VAL A 145 1.64 -12.74 -9.23
CA VAL A 145 1.87 -12.40 -7.81
C VAL A 145 1.41 -10.98 -7.52
N SER A 146 1.00 -10.71 -6.28
CA SER A 146 0.55 -9.37 -5.85
C SER A 146 1.70 -8.45 -5.44
N ALA A 147 2.88 -9.00 -5.18
CA ALA A 147 4.04 -8.24 -4.75
C ALA A 147 5.34 -8.93 -5.18
N ARG A 148 6.37 -8.12 -5.44
CA ARG A 148 7.71 -8.54 -5.83
C ARG A 148 8.73 -7.46 -5.45
N ILE A 149 9.91 -7.84 -5.01
CA ILE A 149 11.00 -6.89 -4.71
C ILE A 149 11.56 -6.28 -5.99
N GLY A 150 11.77 -7.08 -7.04
CA GLY A 150 12.47 -6.65 -8.25
C GLY A 150 13.91 -6.21 -8.01
N THR A 151 14.74 -6.11 -9.06
CA THR A 151 16.13 -5.66 -8.96
C THR A 151 16.29 -4.19 -9.37
N GLY A 152 15.28 -3.60 -10.03
CA GLY A 152 15.26 -2.21 -10.47
C GLY A 152 15.20 -1.21 -9.32
N LYS A 153 15.38 0.06 -9.64
CA LYS A 153 15.26 1.15 -8.66
C LYS A 153 13.82 1.51 -8.36
N GLU A 154 12.93 1.31 -9.31
CA GLU A 154 11.53 1.67 -9.22
C GLU A 154 10.78 0.68 -8.32
N PHE A 155 9.90 1.23 -7.46
CA PHE A 155 8.95 0.44 -6.69
C PHE A 155 7.56 1.07 -6.86
N VAL A 156 6.64 0.31 -7.45
CA VAL A 156 5.27 0.76 -7.70
C VAL A 156 4.37 0.31 -6.56
N VAL A 157 3.66 1.23 -5.94
CA VAL A 157 2.77 0.90 -4.82
C VAL A 157 1.37 1.48 -5.03
N GLU A 158 0.37 0.67 -4.76
CA GLU A 158 -1.01 1.12 -4.66
C GLU A 158 -1.17 1.98 -3.40
N ALA A 159 -1.52 3.25 -3.59
CA ALA A 159 -1.62 4.24 -2.53
C ALA A 159 -3.07 4.36 -2.05
N ASP A 160 -3.38 3.58 -1.02
CA ASP A 160 -4.69 3.45 -0.42
C ASP A 160 -4.89 4.49 0.69
N GLU A 161 -6.05 5.15 0.69
CA GLU A 161 -6.48 6.16 1.66
C GLU A 161 -6.93 5.60 3.01
N TYR A 162 -7.07 4.27 3.14
CA TYR A 162 -7.47 3.63 4.39
C TYR A 162 -6.48 3.83 5.53
N ASP A 163 -7.01 3.79 6.76
CA ASP A 163 -6.24 3.76 8.00
C ASP A 163 -5.09 2.74 7.95
N THR A 164 -3.97 3.12 8.50
CA THR A 164 -2.76 2.30 8.56
C THR A 164 -2.89 1.13 9.52
N ALA A 165 -3.37 1.38 10.74
CA ALA A 165 -3.60 0.37 11.80
C ALA A 165 -4.45 0.96 12.93
N PHE A 166 -4.82 0.14 13.93
CA PHE A 166 -5.58 0.61 15.08
C PHE A 166 -4.87 1.71 15.88
N PHE A 167 -3.55 1.74 15.88
CA PHE A 167 -2.70 2.70 16.59
C PHE A 167 -2.22 3.86 15.71
N ASP A 168 -2.45 3.81 14.40
CA ASP A 168 -2.11 4.87 13.45
C ASP A 168 -3.27 5.09 12.48
N LYS A 169 -3.99 6.20 12.67
CA LYS A 169 -5.18 6.58 11.89
C LYS A 169 -4.87 7.43 10.67
N ARG A 170 -3.60 7.62 10.34
CA ARG A 170 -3.20 8.22 9.05
C ARG A 170 -3.40 7.21 7.94
N SER A 171 -3.68 7.70 6.73
CA SER A 171 -3.76 6.84 5.55
C SER A 171 -2.43 6.15 5.28
N LYS A 172 -2.48 4.91 4.75
CA LYS A 172 -1.30 4.08 4.47
C LYS A 172 -0.28 4.78 3.60
N PHE A 173 -0.72 5.54 2.60
CA PHE A 173 0.16 6.21 1.64
C PHE A 173 1.08 7.27 2.28
N VAL A 174 0.75 7.80 3.45
CA VAL A 174 1.60 8.78 4.16
C VAL A 174 2.95 8.17 4.57
N HIS A 175 3.00 6.85 4.70
CA HIS A 175 4.24 6.13 5.02
C HIS A 175 5.17 5.93 3.82
N TYR A 176 4.66 6.02 2.57
CA TYR A 176 5.42 5.57 1.40
C TYR A 176 6.46 6.59 0.91
N GLY A 177 6.29 7.88 1.21
CA GLY A 177 7.21 8.94 0.79
C GLY A 177 7.52 8.90 -0.72
N PRO A 178 6.51 8.88 -1.62
CA PRO A 178 6.75 8.64 -3.02
C PRO A 178 7.49 9.82 -3.68
N ARG A 179 8.34 9.51 -4.65
CA ARG A 179 8.95 10.53 -5.50
C ARG A 179 8.04 10.96 -6.64
N VAL A 180 7.17 10.06 -7.09
CA VAL A 180 6.13 10.36 -8.08
C VAL A 180 4.81 9.81 -7.56
N ALA A 181 3.76 10.63 -7.64
CA ALA A 181 2.41 10.18 -7.32
C ALA A 181 1.47 10.48 -8.49
N ILE A 182 0.73 9.45 -8.93
CA ILE A 182 -0.38 9.57 -9.86
C ILE A 182 -1.65 9.77 -9.02
N LEU A 183 -2.37 10.86 -9.29
CA LEU A 183 -3.66 11.17 -8.70
C LEU A 183 -4.72 11.01 -9.78
N ASN A 184 -5.42 9.86 -9.74
CA ASN A 184 -6.27 9.43 -10.85
C ASN A 184 -7.67 10.04 -10.80
N ASN A 185 -8.36 9.88 -9.68
CA ASN A 185 -9.71 10.41 -9.42
C ASN A 185 -9.92 10.58 -7.92
N LEU A 186 -10.92 11.39 -7.55
CA LEU A 186 -11.26 11.62 -6.16
C LEU A 186 -12.75 11.93 -6.02
N GLU A 187 -13.49 10.98 -5.46
CA GLU A 187 -14.90 11.15 -5.14
C GLU A 187 -15.23 10.64 -3.74
N PHE A 188 -16.43 10.93 -3.26
CA PHE A 188 -16.85 10.46 -1.95
C PHE A 188 -17.15 8.97 -1.99
N ASP A 189 -16.33 8.22 -1.30
CA ASP A 189 -16.47 6.77 -1.09
C ASP A 189 -16.06 6.42 0.35
N HIS A 190 -16.24 5.16 0.75
CA HIS A 190 -15.87 4.68 2.08
C HIS A 190 -16.54 5.45 3.22
N ALA A 191 -17.88 5.58 3.16
CA ALA A 191 -18.70 6.27 4.15
C ALA A 191 -18.60 5.68 5.58
N ASP A 192 -18.08 4.48 5.71
CA ASP A 192 -17.73 3.81 6.97
C ASP A 192 -16.53 4.44 7.69
N ILE A 193 -15.64 5.12 6.94
CA ILE A 193 -14.40 5.71 7.46
C ILE A 193 -14.41 7.24 7.34
N PHE A 194 -14.93 7.77 6.22
CA PHE A 194 -14.92 9.20 5.94
C PHE A 194 -16.33 9.80 6.01
N PRO A 195 -16.53 10.86 6.79
CA PRO A 195 -17.85 11.49 6.91
C PRO A 195 -18.27 12.28 5.66
N ASP A 196 -17.30 12.76 4.88
CA ASP A 196 -17.51 13.61 3.72
C ASP A 196 -16.32 13.60 2.74
N LEU A 197 -16.50 14.18 1.56
CA LEU A 197 -15.44 14.33 0.57
C LEU A 197 -14.26 15.15 1.09
N ALA A 198 -14.52 16.18 1.90
CA ALA A 198 -13.47 17.02 2.45
C ALA A 198 -12.52 16.25 3.40
N ALA A 199 -13.03 15.21 4.05
CA ALA A 199 -12.19 14.31 4.85
C ALA A 199 -11.22 13.51 3.98
N ILE A 200 -11.67 13.00 2.83
CA ILE A 200 -10.83 12.29 1.86
C ILE A 200 -9.82 13.26 1.22
N GLN A 201 -10.26 14.45 0.83
CA GLN A 201 -9.38 15.50 0.28
C GLN A 201 -8.25 15.85 1.24
N ARG A 202 -8.50 15.91 2.54
CA ARG A 202 -7.44 16.12 3.55
C ARG A 202 -6.42 14.98 3.54
N GLN A 203 -6.83 13.73 3.35
CA GLN A 203 -5.88 12.62 3.24
C GLN A 203 -5.02 12.76 1.97
N PHE A 204 -5.64 13.05 0.83
CA PHE A 204 -4.88 13.29 -0.41
C PHE A 204 -3.93 14.47 -0.28
N HIS A 205 -4.32 15.53 0.43
CA HIS A 205 -3.40 16.63 0.72
C HIS A 205 -2.23 16.19 1.61
N HIS A 206 -2.44 15.27 2.56
CA HIS A 206 -1.32 14.67 3.32
C HIS A 206 -0.35 13.91 2.40
N LEU A 207 -0.84 13.20 1.38
CA LEU A 207 0.01 12.56 0.37
C LEU A 207 0.81 13.61 -0.43
N ILE A 208 0.15 14.65 -0.94
CA ILE A 208 0.82 15.72 -1.73
C ILE A 208 1.96 16.36 -0.92
N ARG A 209 1.75 16.61 0.36
CA ARG A 209 2.73 17.26 1.25
C ARG A 209 4.02 16.48 1.46
N ILE A 210 4.03 15.19 1.21
CA ILE A 210 5.21 14.34 1.42
C ILE A 210 5.93 13.99 0.11
N VAL A 211 5.39 14.37 -1.04
CA VAL A 211 6.10 14.26 -2.32
C VAL A 211 7.13 15.38 -2.40
N PRO A 212 8.42 15.08 -2.61
CA PRO A 212 9.47 16.09 -2.57
C PRO A 212 9.37 17.06 -3.75
N SER A 213 9.93 18.28 -3.59
CA SER A 213 9.89 19.34 -4.61
C SER A 213 10.67 19.01 -5.89
N ASP A 214 11.58 18.04 -5.85
CA ASP A 214 12.27 17.46 -7.00
C ASP A 214 11.62 16.18 -7.53
N GLY A 215 10.45 15.83 -6.97
CA GLY A 215 9.58 14.76 -7.42
C GLY A 215 8.58 15.22 -8.47
N LYS A 216 7.46 14.49 -8.61
CA LYS A 216 6.41 14.82 -9.58
C LYS A 216 5.03 14.36 -9.14
N LEU A 217 4.01 15.17 -9.40
CA LEU A 217 2.60 14.80 -9.37
C LEU A 217 2.08 14.66 -10.79
N ILE A 218 1.41 13.56 -11.09
CA ILE A 218 0.72 13.32 -12.36
C ILE A 218 -0.76 13.29 -12.04
N VAL A 219 -1.50 14.32 -12.48
CA VAL A 219 -2.85 14.60 -11.99
C VAL A 219 -3.86 14.59 -13.12
N ASN A 220 -4.99 13.90 -12.91
CA ASN A 220 -6.11 14.00 -13.81
C ASN A 220 -6.69 15.43 -13.81
N ALA A 221 -6.64 16.11 -14.96
CA ALA A 221 -7.10 17.50 -15.10
C ALA A 221 -8.61 17.63 -15.02
N GLU A 222 -9.34 16.55 -15.31
CA GLU A 222 -10.81 16.51 -15.32
C GLU A 222 -11.42 16.41 -13.91
N GLU A 223 -10.60 16.07 -12.91
CA GLU A 223 -11.05 15.85 -11.53
C GLU A 223 -11.07 17.14 -10.71
N HIS A 224 -12.25 17.73 -10.56
CA HIS A 224 -12.42 18.96 -9.78
C HIS A 224 -11.97 18.80 -8.33
N ALA A 225 -12.30 17.70 -7.68
CA ALA A 225 -11.94 17.43 -6.29
C ALA A 225 -10.40 17.37 -6.08
N LEU A 226 -9.64 16.86 -7.07
CA LEU A 226 -8.18 16.90 -7.02
C LEU A 226 -7.63 18.32 -7.20
N ASN A 227 -8.26 19.16 -8.03
CA ASN A 227 -7.87 20.56 -8.17
C ASN A 227 -8.06 21.32 -6.85
N GLU A 228 -9.14 21.06 -6.11
CA GLU A 228 -9.36 21.61 -4.77
C GLU A 228 -8.28 21.19 -3.79
N VAL A 229 -7.84 19.92 -3.82
CA VAL A 229 -6.73 19.44 -2.98
C VAL A 229 -5.43 20.16 -3.31
N LEU A 230 -5.13 20.40 -4.59
CA LEU A 230 -3.92 21.12 -5.00
C LEU A 230 -3.92 22.59 -4.51
N VAL A 231 -5.09 23.24 -4.47
CA VAL A 231 -5.26 24.59 -3.93
C VAL A 231 -4.99 24.66 -2.42
N MET A 232 -5.16 23.56 -1.68
CA MET A 232 -4.80 23.49 -0.25
C MET A 232 -3.28 23.67 -0.02
N GLY A 233 -2.46 23.48 -1.07
CA GLY A 233 -1.01 23.65 -1.09
C GLY A 233 -0.32 22.51 -1.85
N CYS A 234 0.56 22.90 -2.76
CA CYS A 234 1.38 21.96 -3.53
C CYS A 234 2.77 22.58 -3.75
N TRP A 235 3.82 21.80 -3.53
CA TRP A 235 5.22 22.23 -3.61
C TRP A 235 6.00 21.43 -4.65
N THR A 236 5.34 20.49 -5.30
CA THR A 236 5.91 19.55 -6.26
C THR A 236 5.46 19.91 -7.66
N PRO A 237 6.32 19.83 -8.70
CA PRO A 237 5.93 20.02 -10.10
C PRO A 237 4.77 19.09 -10.49
N ILE A 238 3.79 19.64 -11.20
CA ILE A 238 2.59 18.93 -11.65
C ILE A 238 2.69 18.76 -13.17
N GLU A 239 2.36 17.56 -13.64
CA GLU A 239 1.96 17.28 -15.02
C GLU A 239 0.51 16.76 -15.01
N ARG A 240 -0.28 17.21 -15.98
CA ARG A 240 -1.69 16.87 -16.08
C ARG A 240 -1.95 15.91 -17.23
N PHE A 241 -2.89 15.01 -17.05
CA PHE A 241 -3.42 14.19 -18.12
C PHE A 241 -4.94 14.34 -18.23
N ALA A 242 -5.48 14.19 -19.44
CA ALA A 242 -6.91 14.30 -19.71
C ALA A 242 -7.31 13.58 -20.99
N ILE A 243 -8.63 13.40 -21.19
CA ILE A 243 -9.25 12.97 -22.44
C ILE A 243 -9.95 14.16 -23.11
N ASP A 244 -10.81 14.87 -22.38
CA ASP A 244 -11.74 15.85 -22.93
C ASP A 244 -11.33 17.31 -22.71
N VAL A 245 -10.35 17.57 -21.83
CA VAL A 245 -9.84 18.91 -21.56
C VAL A 245 -8.37 19.03 -21.96
N ASP A 246 -7.89 20.26 -22.10
CA ASP A 246 -6.49 20.54 -22.46
C ASP A 246 -5.55 20.17 -21.29
N ALA A 247 -4.50 19.44 -21.60
CA ALA A 247 -3.50 18.95 -20.64
C ALA A 247 -2.17 18.65 -21.34
N GLU A 248 -1.07 18.54 -20.58
CA GLU A 248 0.27 18.17 -21.10
C GLU A 248 0.24 16.79 -21.77
N TRP A 249 -0.55 15.88 -21.22
CA TRP A 249 -0.76 14.53 -21.77
C TRP A 249 -2.23 14.34 -22.12
N GLN A 250 -2.54 14.31 -23.41
CA GLN A 250 -3.91 14.15 -23.88
C GLN A 250 -4.08 12.86 -24.69
N ALA A 251 -5.02 12.03 -24.28
CA ALA A 251 -5.49 10.89 -25.06
C ALA A 251 -6.73 11.31 -25.87
N ARG A 252 -6.84 10.81 -27.10
CA ARG A 252 -8.03 10.96 -27.94
C ARG A 252 -8.52 9.59 -28.35
N LEU A 253 -9.80 9.34 -28.17
CA LEU A 253 -10.46 8.17 -28.74
C LEU A 253 -10.58 8.38 -30.26
N ILE A 254 -10.11 7.41 -31.05
CA ILE A 254 -10.15 7.41 -32.50
C ILE A 254 -11.35 6.59 -32.96
#